data_6c48736934158240da31b118157e2f45
#
_entry.id   6c48736934158240da31b118157e2f45
#
_cell.length_a   1.000
_cell.length_b   1.000
_cell.length_c   1.000
_cell.angle_alpha   90.00
_cell.angle_beta   90.00
_cell.angle_gamma   90.00
#
_symmetry.space_group_name_H-M   'P 1'
#
loop_
_entity.id
_entity.type
_entity.pdbx_description
1 polymer ?
#
loop_
_entity_poly.entity_id
_entity_poly.type
_entity_poly.pdbx_seq_one_letter_code
_entity_poly.pdbx_strand_id
1 'polypeptide(L)'
;MTRLIWNDLVAHARVWGGTLAVVIAVGFVGALAGGLLETGMAHGGRIEEALMSAASVVVSFAALTALVVLSSAANLAVALHTRSYALWQLVGIHPGLVGVVVLAQLAIVAVVGSIVGCLIATPLFRPIFDWVFGSWNGMPGLPLSLSVGTAALVVAGVTGVVVVGGLRGARRASRVPAVAALREPEP
;
A
#
# COMPACT_ATOMS: atom_id res chain seq x y z
N MET A 1 -13.18 2.74 -20.42
CA MET A 1 -11.99 2.21 -19.73
C MET A 1 -12.23 1.93 -18.24
N THR A 2 -12.88 2.80 -17.49
CA THR A 2 -13.18 2.58 -16.05
C THR A 2 -13.96 1.30 -15.76
N ARG A 3 -14.97 0.96 -16.58
CA ARG A 3 -15.75 -0.28 -16.40
C ARG A 3 -14.94 -1.56 -16.62
N LEU A 4 -13.94 -1.53 -17.51
CA LEU A 4 -13.05 -2.68 -17.74
C LEU A 4 -12.12 -2.91 -16.55
N ILE A 5 -11.56 -1.84 -15.99
CA ILE A 5 -10.70 -1.91 -14.79
C ILE A 5 -11.48 -2.46 -13.61
N TRP A 6 -12.72 -1.99 -13.41
CA TRP A 6 -13.58 -2.42 -12.31
C TRP A 6 -14.01 -3.90 -12.44
N ASN A 7 -14.48 -4.30 -13.62
CA ASN A 7 -14.88 -5.69 -13.86
C ASN A 7 -13.70 -6.67 -13.71
N ASP A 8 -12.52 -6.29 -14.15
CA ASP A 8 -11.30 -7.12 -14.02
C ASP A 8 -10.87 -7.25 -12.55
N LEU A 9 -10.95 -6.16 -11.79
CA LEU A 9 -10.68 -6.16 -10.33
C LEU A 9 -11.63 -7.07 -9.57
N VAL A 10 -12.93 -7.02 -9.88
CA VAL A 10 -13.95 -7.86 -9.21
C VAL A 10 -13.84 -9.32 -9.64
N ALA A 11 -13.61 -9.59 -10.92
CA ALA A 11 -13.46 -10.94 -11.43
C ALA A 11 -12.23 -11.66 -10.85
N HIS A 12 -11.18 -10.93 -10.51
CA HIS A 12 -9.92 -11.47 -9.97
C HIS A 12 -9.69 -11.07 -8.51
N ALA A 13 -10.75 -10.82 -7.74
CA ALA A 13 -10.67 -10.36 -6.34
C ALA A 13 -9.79 -11.26 -5.44
N ARG A 14 -9.70 -12.56 -5.71
CA ARG A 14 -8.85 -13.49 -4.96
C ARG A 14 -7.35 -13.21 -5.14
N VAL A 15 -6.94 -12.76 -6.32
CA VAL A 15 -5.53 -12.44 -6.62
C VAL A 15 -5.16 -11.10 -5.98
N TRP A 16 -6.07 -10.12 -6.02
CA TRP A 16 -5.87 -8.80 -5.44
C TRP A 16 -6.03 -8.78 -3.91
N GLY A 17 -6.71 -9.79 -3.34
CA GLY A 17 -6.97 -9.88 -1.90
C GLY A 17 -5.69 -9.88 -1.06
N GLY A 18 -4.66 -10.59 -1.49
CA GLY A 18 -3.35 -10.60 -0.82
C GLY A 18 -2.67 -9.24 -0.84
N THR A 19 -2.64 -8.58 -2.00
CA THR A 19 -2.08 -7.23 -2.13
C THR A 19 -2.86 -6.21 -1.30
N LEU A 20 -4.19 -6.29 -1.32
CA LEU A 20 -5.06 -5.43 -0.54
C LEU A 20 -4.82 -5.60 0.96
N ALA A 21 -4.73 -6.84 1.45
CA ALA A 21 -4.45 -7.11 2.86
C ALA A 21 -3.10 -6.51 3.32
N VAL A 22 -2.06 -6.63 2.50
CA VAL A 22 -0.76 -6.02 2.79
C VAL A 22 -0.85 -4.50 2.81
N VAL A 23 -1.57 -3.89 1.86
CA VAL A 23 -1.73 -2.43 1.81
C VAL A 23 -2.53 -1.93 3.02
N ILE A 24 -3.57 -2.66 3.44
CA ILE A 24 -4.33 -2.33 4.67
C ILE A 24 -3.38 -2.35 5.88
N ALA A 25 -2.56 -3.39 6.02
CA ALA A 25 -1.61 -3.50 7.12
C ALA A 25 -0.58 -2.35 7.11
N VAL A 26 -0.03 -2.00 5.94
CA VAL A 26 0.91 -0.87 5.79
C VAL A 26 0.24 0.47 6.10
N GLY A 27 -0.99 0.68 5.61
CA GLY A 27 -1.79 1.87 5.92
C GLY A 27 -2.11 2.00 7.41
N PHE A 28 -2.45 0.89 8.06
CA PHE A 28 -2.67 0.82 9.50
C PHE A 28 -1.42 1.22 10.30
N VAL A 29 -0.27 0.60 10.02
CA VAL A 29 1.00 0.92 10.69
C VAL A 29 1.43 2.37 10.39
N GLY A 30 1.24 2.83 9.16
CA GLY A 30 1.52 4.20 8.76
C GLY A 30 0.66 5.21 9.53
N ALA A 31 -0.64 4.91 9.73
CA ALA A 31 -1.54 5.76 10.51
C ALA A 31 -1.15 5.81 12.00
N LEU A 32 -0.76 4.68 12.59
CA LEU A 32 -0.24 4.67 13.97
C LEU A 32 1.02 5.53 14.10
N ALA A 33 1.97 5.37 13.20
CA ALA A 33 3.20 6.15 13.20
C ALA A 33 2.94 7.65 12.96
N GLY A 34 2.05 7.99 12.03
CA GLY A 34 1.62 9.35 11.78
C GLY A 34 0.94 9.99 12.99
N GLY A 35 0.09 9.23 13.68
CA GLY A 35 -0.54 9.68 14.94
C GLY A 35 0.48 9.91 16.06
N LEU A 36 1.52 9.08 16.18
CA LEU A 36 2.61 9.30 17.13
C LEU A 36 3.37 10.60 16.83
N LEU A 37 3.69 10.85 15.56
CA LEU A 37 4.36 12.08 15.13
C LEU A 37 3.50 13.32 15.45
N GLU A 38 2.22 13.29 15.08
CA GLU A 38 1.30 14.39 15.32
C GLU A 38 1.12 14.66 16.82
N THR A 39 0.93 13.60 17.62
CA THR A 39 0.83 13.71 19.07
C THR A 39 2.12 14.27 19.67
N GLY A 40 3.29 13.82 19.22
CA GLY A 40 4.59 14.32 19.65
C GLY A 40 4.74 15.83 19.40
N MET A 41 4.49 16.26 18.17
CA MET A 41 4.57 17.66 17.76
C MET A 41 3.61 18.58 18.56
N ALA A 42 2.44 18.03 18.98
CA ALA A 42 1.47 18.80 19.76
C ALA A 42 1.90 19.05 21.20
N HIS A 43 2.79 18.19 21.76
CA HIS A 43 3.17 18.27 23.17
C HIS A 43 4.56 18.88 23.41
N GLY A 44 5.46 18.78 22.46
CA GLY A 44 6.82 19.31 22.55
C GLY A 44 7.74 18.62 23.58
N GLY A 45 8.99 19.05 23.62
CA GLY A 45 9.97 18.64 24.63
C GLY A 45 10.32 17.16 24.60
N ARG A 46 10.49 16.55 25.78
CA ARG A 46 10.89 15.12 25.91
C ARG A 46 9.87 14.14 25.32
N ILE A 47 8.60 14.50 25.35
CA ILE A 47 7.51 13.66 24.80
C ILE A 47 7.63 13.65 23.29
N GLU A 48 7.89 14.81 22.67
CA GLU A 48 8.13 14.94 21.22
C GLU A 48 9.30 14.07 20.79
N GLU A 49 10.45 14.20 21.46
CA GLU A 49 11.66 13.41 21.15
C GLU A 49 11.40 11.89 21.23
N ALA A 50 10.72 11.43 22.28
CA ALA A 50 10.40 10.02 22.49
C ALA A 50 9.44 9.49 21.41
N LEU A 51 8.35 10.21 21.10
CA LEU A 51 7.36 9.80 20.13
C LEU A 51 7.90 9.92 18.69
N MET A 52 8.70 10.93 18.37
CA MET A 52 9.38 11.04 17.09
C MET A 52 10.39 9.90 16.88
N SER A 53 11.16 9.55 17.90
CA SER A 53 12.08 8.42 17.86
C SER A 53 11.33 7.12 17.61
N ALA A 54 10.27 6.83 18.37
CA ALA A 54 9.44 5.65 18.19
C ALA A 54 8.81 5.60 16.79
N ALA A 55 8.22 6.71 16.34
CA ALA A 55 7.60 6.80 15.02
C ALA A 55 8.64 6.60 13.90
N SER A 56 9.83 7.18 14.01
CA SER A 56 10.88 7.05 12.99
C SER A 56 11.34 5.60 12.81
N VAL A 57 11.47 4.85 13.91
CA VAL A 57 11.79 3.43 13.87
C VAL A 57 10.67 2.65 13.17
N VAL A 58 9.42 2.86 13.58
CA VAL A 58 8.26 2.19 12.99
C VAL A 58 8.14 2.50 11.49
N VAL A 59 8.27 3.78 11.09
CA VAL A 59 8.20 4.21 9.68
C VAL A 59 9.34 3.56 8.87
N SER A 60 10.55 3.53 9.40
CA SER A 60 11.70 2.96 8.68
C SER A 60 11.52 1.47 8.41
N PHE A 61 11.14 0.69 9.42
CA PHE A 61 10.87 -0.73 9.25
C PHE A 61 9.65 -0.99 8.37
N ALA A 62 8.57 -0.23 8.55
CA ALA A 62 7.36 -0.34 7.74
C ALA A 62 7.63 -0.01 6.27
N ALA A 63 8.41 1.04 5.98
CA ALA A 63 8.75 1.44 4.62
C ALA A 63 9.60 0.38 3.91
N LEU A 64 10.62 -0.17 4.60
CA LEU A 64 11.46 -1.24 4.04
C LEU A 64 10.63 -2.51 3.77
N THR A 65 9.83 -2.94 4.74
CA THR A 65 8.96 -4.11 4.60
C THR A 65 7.93 -3.90 3.50
N ALA A 66 7.28 -2.74 3.48
CA ALA A 66 6.31 -2.39 2.46
C ALA A 66 6.93 -2.40 1.05
N LEU A 67 8.12 -1.82 0.88
CA LEU A 67 8.80 -1.80 -0.41
C LEU A 67 9.07 -3.22 -0.93
N VAL A 68 9.56 -4.11 -0.09
CA VAL A 68 9.86 -5.52 -0.46
C VAL A 68 8.58 -6.29 -0.74
N VAL A 69 7.62 -6.27 0.21
CA VAL A 69 6.41 -7.08 0.12
C VAL A 69 5.50 -6.60 -1.01
N LEU A 70 5.31 -5.28 -1.13
CA LEU A 70 4.46 -4.71 -2.20
C LEU A 70 5.09 -4.87 -3.58
N SER A 71 6.42 -4.75 -3.69
CA SER A 71 7.11 -5.05 -4.96
C SER A 71 6.95 -6.51 -5.35
N SER A 72 7.03 -7.43 -4.40
CA SER A 72 6.85 -8.86 -4.64
C SER A 72 5.41 -9.18 -5.02
N ALA A 73 4.43 -8.62 -4.30
CA ALA A 73 3.00 -8.79 -4.58
C ALA A 73 2.62 -8.23 -5.95
N ALA A 74 3.13 -7.04 -6.30
CA ALA A 74 2.91 -6.43 -7.62
C ALA A 74 3.50 -7.29 -8.74
N ASN A 75 4.72 -7.80 -8.56
CA ASN A 75 5.35 -8.69 -9.54
C ASN A 75 4.57 -9.99 -9.72
N LEU A 76 4.07 -10.58 -8.63
CA LEU A 76 3.25 -11.79 -8.67
C LEU A 76 1.92 -11.53 -9.38
N ALA A 77 1.23 -10.43 -9.06
CA ALA A 77 -0.02 -10.05 -9.72
C ALA A 77 0.17 -9.91 -11.23
N VAL A 78 1.26 -9.23 -11.66
CA VAL A 78 1.60 -9.11 -13.09
C VAL A 78 1.90 -10.47 -13.71
N ALA A 79 2.65 -11.35 -13.05
CA ALA A 79 2.98 -12.67 -13.55
C ALA A 79 1.74 -13.54 -13.79
N LEU A 80 0.77 -13.50 -12.86
CA LEU A 80 -0.49 -14.23 -12.97
C LEU A 80 -1.38 -13.72 -14.11
N HIS A 81 -1.27 -12.44 -14.49
CA HIS A 81 -2.07 -11.84 -15.56
C HIS A 81 -1.35 -11.75 -16.92
N THR A 82 -0.14 -12.32 -17.02
CA THR A 82 0.68 -12.24 -18.23
C THR A 82 -0.06 -12.70 -19.49
N ARG A 83 -0.84 -13.79 -19.39
CA ARG A 83 -1.65 -14.31 -20.50
C ARG A 83 -2.74 -13.33 -20.96
N SER A 84 -3.44 -12.69 -20.01
CA SER A 84 -4.46 -11.67 -20.31
C SER A 84 -3.84 -10.46 -20.99
N TYR A 85 -2.68 -10.02 -20.54
CA TYR A 85 -1.96 -8.89 -21.15
C TYR A 85 -1.46 -9.19 -22.56
N ALA A 86 -0.99 -10.42 -22.81
CA ALA A 86 -0.60 -10.85 -24.14
C ALA A 86 -1.81 -10.90 -25.11
N LEU A 87 -2.98 -11.36 -24.66
CA LEU A 87 -4.21 -11.35 -25.44
C LEU A 87 -4.66 -9.92 -25.79
N TRP A 88 -4.53 -8.97 -24.88
CA TRP A 88 -4.84 -7.56 -25.13
C TRP A 88 -3.93 -6.96 -26.23
N GLN A 89 -2.66 -7.34 -26.24
CA GLN A 89 -1.72 -6.90 -27.29
C GLN A 89 -2.06 -7.51 -28.66
N LEU A 90 -2.57 -8.75 -28.69
CA LEU A 90 -3.03 -9.38 -29.95
C LEU A 90 -4.25 -8.66 -30.53
N VAL A 91 -5.12 -8.07 -29.71
CA VAL A 91 -6.26 -7.24 -30.14
C VAL A 91 -5.82 -5.82 -30.55
N GLY A 92 -4.52 -5.51 -30.49
CA GLY A 92 -3.96 -4.23 -30.94
C GLY A 92 -3.83 -3.16 -29.85
N ILE A 93 -3.96 -3.52 -28.57
CA ILE A 93 -3.72 -2.58 -27.46
C ILE A 93 -2.22 -2.31 -27.35
N HIS A 94 -1.85 -1.02 -27.41
CA HIS A 94 -0.45 -0.60 -27.32
C HIS A 94 0.19 -1.06 -26.00
N PRO A 95 1.41 -1.63 -26.01
CA PRO A 95 2.07 -2.15 -24.81
C PRO A 95 2.17 -1.15 -23.65
N GLY A 96 2.39 0.13 -23.97
CA GLY A 96 2.42 1.20 -22.97
C GLY A 96 1.11 1.37 -22.18
N LEU A 97 -0.05 1.16 -22.85
CA LEU A 97 -1.35 1.25 -22.20
C LEU A 97 -1.56 0.13 -21.16
N VAL A 98 -1.04 -1.07 -21.44
CA VAL A 98 -1.08 -2.19 -20.48
C VAL A 98 -0.36 -1.81 -19.18
N GLY A 99 0.85 -1.23 -19.28
CA GLY A 99 1.59 -0.76 -18.11
C GLY A 99 0.85 0.31 -17.31
N VAL A 100 0.20 1.26 -17.99
CA VAL A 100 -0.61 2.31 -17.32
C VAL A 100 -1.82 1.71 -16.62
N VAL A 101 -2.51 0.75 -17.23
CA VAL A 101 -3.66 0.07 -16.60
C VAL A 101 -3.23 -0.66 -15.33
N VAL A 102 -2.12 -1.40 -15.38
CA VAL A 102 -1.57 -2.09 -14.20
C VAL A 102 -1.24 -1.13 -13.08
N LEU A 103 -0.57 -0.02 -13.38
CA LEU A 103 -0.25 1.02 -12.37
C LEU A 103 -1.50 1.67 -11.81
N ALA A 104 -2.52 1.93 -12.64
CA ALA A 104 -3.78 2.48 -12.18
C ALA A 104 -4.52 1.51 -11.24
N GLN A 105 -4.54 0.21 -11.56
CA GLN A 105 -5.12 -0.82 -10.68
C GLN A 105 -4.39 -0.88 -9.34
N LEU A 106 -3.06 -0.89 -9.35
CA LEU A 106 -2.23 -0.86 -8.13
C LEU A 106 -2.49 0.40 -7.30
N ALA A 107 -2.60 1.56 -7.95
CA ALA A 107 -2.90 2.83 -7.27
C ALA A 107 -4.29 2.81 -6.62
N ILE A 108 -5.31 2.29 -7.30
CA ILE A 108 -6.67 2.16 -6.74
C ILE A 108 -6.65 1.24 -5.50
N VAL A 109 -6.02 0.07 -5.60
CA VAL A 109 -5.89 -0.87 -4.47
C VAL A 109 -5.12 -0.22 -3.32
N ALA A 110 -4.06 0.56 -3.62
CA ALA A 110 -3.27 1.26 -2.63
C ALA A 110 -4.08 2.33 -1.90
N VAL A 111 -4.83 3.16 -2.62
CA VAL A 111 -5.69 4.19 -2.03
C VAL A 111 -6.79 3.56 -1.16
N VAL A 112 -7.52 2.59 -1.69
CA VAL A 112 -8.61 1.93 -0.95
C VAL A 112 -8.07 1.21 0.28
N GLY A 113 -7.00 0.42 0.13
CA GLY A 113 -6.41 -0.35 1.23
C GLY A 113 -5.84 0.55 2.32
N SER A 114 -5.14 1.64 1.96
CA SER A 114 -4.59 2.57 2.95
C SER A 114 -5.67 3.37 3.69
N ILE A 115 -6.77 3.76 3.01
CA ILE A 115 -7.92 4.39 3.67
C ILE A 115 -8.53 3.42 4.69
N VAL A 116 -8.77 2.16 4.31
CA VAL A 116 -9.28 1.14 5.23
C VAL A 116 -8.33 0.93 6.40
N GLY A 117 -7.01 0.89 6.15
CA GLY A 117 -5.98 0.81 7.20
C GLY A 117 -6.05 1.97 8.19
N CYS A 118 -6.18 3.22 7.70
CA CYS A 118 -6.35 4.40 8.55
C CYS A 118 -7.65 4.35 9.36
N LEU A 119 -8.76 3.91 8.75
CA LEU A 119 -10.04 3.77 9.45
C LEU A 119 -9.98 2.74 10.58
N ILE A 120 -9.27 1.62 10.38
CA ILE A 120 -9.05 0.61 11.41
C ILE A 120 -8.11 1.14 12.51
N ALA A 121 -7.08 1.92 12.13
CA ALA A 121 -6.14 2.49 13.08
C ALA A 121 -6.80 3.46 14.05
N THR A 122 -7.76 4.26 13.61
CA THR A 122 -8.40 5.30 14.41
C THR A 122 -8.95 4.78 15.76
N PRO A 123 -9.81 3.75 15.82
CA PRO A 123 -10.30 3.23 17.10
C PRO A 123 -9.25 2.44 17.89
N LEU A 124 -8.25 1.86 17.19
CA LEU A 124 -7.23 1.04 17.82
C LEU A 124 -6.02 1.85 18.31
N PHE A 125 -5.89 3.11 17.91
CA PHE A 125 -4.73 3.93 18.26
C PHE A 125 -4.60 4.09 19.78
N ARG A 126 -5.70 4.42 20.48
CA ARG A 126 -5.70 4.60 21.92
C ARG A 126 -5.32 3.33 22.68
N PRO A 127 -5.98 2.18 22.50
CA PRO A 127 -5.63 0.96 23.24
C PRO A 127 -4.21 0.48 22.93
N ILE A 128 -3.72 0.62 21.69
CA ILE A 128 -2.35 0.25 21.33
C ILE A 128 -1.36 1.19 22.03
N PHE A 129 -1.62 2.49 22.01
CA PHE A 129 -0.77 3.48 22.68
C PHE A 129 -0.67 3.20 24.19
N ASP A 130 -1.80 3.00 24.86
CA ASP A 130 -1.84 2.70 26.29
C ASP A 130 -1.15 1.37 26.62
N TRP A 131 -1.24 0.37 25.74
CA TRP A 131 -0.54 -0.91 25.91
C TRP A 131 0.98 -0.79 25.79
N VAL A 132 1.47 0.03 24.85
CA VAL A 132 2.90 0.20 24.58
C VAL A 132 3.54 1.19 25.55
N PHE A 133 2.90 2.32 25.79
CA PHE A 133 3.45 3.47 26.51
C PHE A 133 2.82 3.73 27.87
N GLY A 134 1.78 2.99 28.25
CA GLY A 134 1.01 3.24 29.47
C GLY A 134 1.81 3.08 30.77
N SER A 135 2.94 2.35 30.73
CA SER A 135 3.86 2.21 31.87
C SER A 135 4.92 3.33 31.95
N TRP A 136 5.01 4.19 30.94
CA TRP A 136 6.02 5.24 30.88
C TRP A 136 5.55 6.49 31.62
N ASN A 137 6.38 6.99 32.54
CA ASN A 137 6.09 8.19 33.31
C ASN A 137 5.87 9.41 32.40
N GLY A 138 4.70 10.04 32.53
CA GLY A 138 4.31 11.23 31.79
C GLY A 138 3.54 10.96 30.49
N MET A 139 3.35 9.69 30.12
CA MET A 139 2.58 9.32 28.92
C MET A 139 1.10 8.94 29.18
N PRO A 140 0.68 8.49 30.40
CA PRO A 140 -0.73 8.18 30.65
C PRO A 140 -1.61 9.42 30.51
N GLY A 141 -2.71 9.28 29.75
CA GLY A 141 -3.69 10.37 29.60
C GLY A 141 -3.37 11.41 28.54
N LEU A 142 -2.29 11.25 27.75
CA LEU A 142 -1.99 12.13 26.62
C LEU A 142 -3.18 12.21 25.63
N PRO A 143 -3.60 13.41 25.22
CA PRO A 143 -4.57 13.54 24.14
C PRO A 143 -3.92 13.11 22.82
N LEU A 144 -4.34 11.96 22.30
CA LEU A 144 -3.87 11.43 21.03
C LEU A 144 -4.56 12.16 19.88
N SER A 145 -3.80 12.54 18.86
CA SER A 145 -4.30 13.17 17.66
C SER A 145 -3.95 12.34 16.42
N LEU A 146 -4.95 12.14 15.58
CA LEU A 146 -4.81 11.60 14.23
C LEU A 146 -5.71 12.45 13.31
N SER A 147 -5.16 13.49 12.73
CA SER A 147 -5.91 14.39 11.87
C SER A 147 -6.15 13.79 10.49
N VAL A 148 -7.15 14.32 9.79
CA VAL A 148 -7.41 14.00 8.38
C VAL A 148 -6.21 14.32 7.50
N GLY A 149 -5.45 15.37 7.85
CA GLY A 149 -4.23 15.76 7.13
C GLY A 149 -3.16 14.66 7.22
N THR A 150 -2.91 14.16 8.42
CA THR A 150 -1.98 13.03 8.65
C THR A 150 -2.44 11.76 7.94
N ALA A 151 -3.72 11.43 8.00
CA ALA A 151 -4.28 10.29 7.27
C ALA A 151 -4.10 10.45 5.74
N ALA A 152 -4.33 11.64 5.20
CA ALA A 152 -4.12 11.92 3.78
C ALA A 152 -2.63 11.78 3.36
N LEU A 153 -1.69 12.23 4.20
CA LEU A 153 -0.25 12.04 3.96
C LEU A 153 0.14 10.57 3.97
N VAL A 154 -0.41 9.77 4.89
CA VAL A 154 -0.20 8.32 4.94
C VAL A 154 -0.72 7.66 3.68
N VAL A 155 -1.95 7.97 3.25
CA VAL A 155 -2.54 7.44 2.01
C VAL A 155 -1.68 7.80 0.80
N ALA A 156 -1.24 9.06 0.69
CA ALA A 156 -0.37 9.51 -0.41
C ALA A 156 0.99 8.79 -0.39
N GLY A 157 1.61 8.65 0.79
CA GLY A 157 2.90 7.97 0.97
C GLY A 157 2.82 6.49 0.61
N VAL A 158 1.82 5.76 1.13
CA VAL A 158 1.61 4.34 0.81
C VAL A 158 1.35 4.16 -0.68
N THR A 159 0.49 4.99 -1.27
CA THR A 159 0.21 4.95 -2.71
C THR A 159 1.47 5.20 -3.53
N GLY A 160 2.29 6.17 -3.13
CA GLY A 160 3.58 6.45 -3.77
C GLY A 160 4.52 5.24 -3.74
N VAL A 161 4.68 4.60 -2.58
CA VAL A 161 5.51 3.39 -2.42
C VAL A 161 5.01 2.24 -3.29
N VAL A 162 3.68 2.02 -3.34
CA VAL A 162 3.06 0.96 -4.16
C VAL A 162 3.29 1.22 -5.65
N VAL A 163 3.08 2.46 -6.11
CA VAL A 163 3.27 2.84 -7.52
C VAL A 163 4.74 2.69 -7.92
N VAL A 164 5.67 3.19 -7.10
CA VAL A 164 7.12 3.06 -7.37
C VAL A 164 7.56 1.60 -7.37
N GLY A 165 7.11 0.81 -6.39
CA GLY A 165 7.37 -0.63 -6.33
C GLY A 165 6.79 -1.38 -7.53
N GLY A 166 5.59 -0.99 -7.98
CA GLY A 166 4.89 -1.57 -9.12
C GLY A 166 5.46 -1.20 -10.49
N LEU A 167 6.27 -0.13 -10.59
CA LEU A 167 6.84 0.32 -11.88
C LEU A 167 7.65 -0.77 -12.60
N ARG A 168 8.39 -1.58 -11.87
CA ARG A 168 9.15 -2.70 -12.44
C ARG A 168 8.23 -3.77 -13.00
N GLY A 169 7.16 -4.10 -12.28
CA GLY A 169 6.12 -5.04 -12.72
C GLY A 169 5.38 -4.53 -13.96
N ALA A 170 4.96 -3.27 -13.94
CA ALA A 170 4.29 -2.62 -15.06
C ALA A 170 5.16 -2.59 -16.35
N ARG A 171 6.46 -2.28 -16.20
CA ARG A 171 7.42 -2.33 -17.34
C ARG A 171 7.62 -3.76 -17.86
N ARG A 172 7.56 -4.78 -17.01
CA ARG A 172 7.59 -6.18 -17.46
C ARG A 172 6.31 -6.53 -18.20
N ALA A 173 5.15 -6.16 -17.69
CA ALA A 173 3.86 -6.40 -18.33
C ALA A 173 3.80 -5.80 -19.75
N SER A 174 4.35 -4.59 -19.94
CA SER A 174 4.39 -3.92 -21.25
C SER A 174 5.36 -4.56 -22.24
N ARG A 175 6.31 -5.40 -21.80
CA ARG A 175 7.31 -6.06 -22.63
C ARG A 175 7.04 -7.54 -22.91
N VAL A 176 5.89 -8.06 -22.48
CA VAL A 176 5.52 -9.46 -22.75
C VAL A 176 5.30 -9.61 -24.26
N PRO A 177 6.04 -10.51 -24.96
CA PRO A 177 5.82 -10.73 -26.38
C PRO A 177 4.44 -11.36 -26.59
N ALA A 178 3.67 -10.86 -27.57
CA ALA A 178 2.36 -11.41 -27.92
C ALA A 178 2.41 -12.91 -28.26
N VAL A 179 3.55 -13.37 -28.79
CA VAL A 179 3.81 -14.80 -29.11
C VAL A 179 3.87 -15.68 -27.86
N ALA A 180 4.16 -15.13 -26.67
CA ALA A 180 4.20 -15.93 -25.43
C ALA A 180 2.82 -16.48 -25.03
N ALA A 181 1.73 -15.87 -25.51
CA ALA A 181 0.37 -16.37 -25.29
C ALA A 181 0.05 -17.63 -26.10
N LEU A 182 0.82 -17.90 -27.16
CA LEU A 182 0.63 -19.04 -28.08
C LEU A 182 1.48 -20.26 -27.70
N ARG A 183 2.45 -20.11 -26.80
CA ARG A 183 3.19 -21.24 -26.24
C ARG A 183 2.31 -21.93 -25.21
N GLU A 184 1.83 -23.13 -25.55
CA GLU A 184 1.27 -24.04 -24.57
C GLU A 184 2.34 -24.35 -23.50
N PRO A 185 2.01 -24.40 -22.20
CA PRO A 185 2.90 -24.96 -21.24
C PRO A 185 3.09 -26.44 -21.62
N GLU A 186 4.32 -26.81 -22.00
CA GLU A 186 4.67 -28.23 -22.08
C GLU A 186 4.40 -28.87 -20.70
N PRO A 187 3.78 -30.05 -20.66
CA PRO A 187 3.40 -30.76 -19.42
C PRO A 187 4.59 -31.13 -18.54
#